data_51e795cf9fab201302ba21300575a691
#
_entry.id   51e795cf9fab201302ba21300575a691
#
_cell.length_a   1.000
_cell.length_b   1.000
_cell.length_c   1.000
_cell.angle_alpha   90.00
_cell.angle_beta   90.00
_cell.angle_gamma   90.00
#
_symmetry.space_group_name_H-M   'P 1'
#
loop_
_entity.id
_entity.type
_entity.pdbx_description
1 polymer ?
#
loop_
_entity_poly.entity_id
_entity_poly.type
_entity_poly.pdbx_seq_one_letter_code
_entity_poly.pdbx_strand_id
1 'polypeptide(L)'
;MQGALEAILKRFITIGRVTVHWPDGRTTRYGAAPDFPTQPAPTPGHGGFAQDVGFQIRDARTIRHILFDPELAVGEALADGRVVPVGCTLYDLFDLIVRNYRANAGVHPVGRLRNLLGRAARRLHQYNPATRSRRNVAHHYDLNGRLYSLFLDRDRQYSCAYFATGSETLEEAQSAKKHHIAAKLCLDRPGLHVLDIGCGWGGMALTLARDYGARVTGITLSSEQLFEARARTASEGLDHLVTFELLDYRALADRTPHRRFDRIVSVGMFEHVGIGHFDAFFEAVGRALHPDGVALLHAIGRTHGAGHTSPWITKYIFPGGYCPALSEVLPPIERSGLIATDIEILRLHYAETIRHWRRRFAANRDTIAAIYDDRFCRMFELYLVASELAFRHESHMVFQIQLARSQTATPLTRDYIPSAKHRAVFSTTENSRF
;
A
#
# COMPACT_ATOMS: atom_id res chain seq x y z
N MET A 1 -22.62 -21.94 -21.02
CA MET A 1 -21.71 -20.98 -20.34
C MET A 1 -20.54 -21.67 -19.63
N GLN A 2 -20.78 -22.81 -18.95
CA GLN A 2 -19.69 -23.58 -18.35
C GLN A 2 -18.64 -23.98 -19.39
N GLY A 3 -19.02 -24.52 -20.55
CA GLY A 3 -18.08 -24.85 -21.64
C GLY A 3 -17.26 -23.65 -22.15
N ALA A 4 -17.80 -22.42 -22.08
CA ALA A 4 -17.05 -21.23 -22.43
C ALA A 4 -15.94 -20.93 -21.39
N LEU A 5 -16.23 -21.10 -20.08
CA LEU A 5 -15.22 -20.94 -19.04
C LEU A 5 -14.18 -22.05 -19.09
N GLU A 6 -14.60 -23.30 -19.39
CA GLU A 6 -13.69 -24.44 -19.62
C GLU A 6 -12.71 -24.15 -20.77
N ALA A 7 -13.20 -23.60 -21.89
CA ALA A 7 -12.36 -23.24 -23.03
C ALA A 7 -11.35 -22.11 -22.69
N ILE A 8 -11.78 -21.14 -21.89
CA ILE A 8 -10.89 -20.09 -21.38
C ILE A 8 -9.82 -20.68 -20.48
N LEU A 9 -10.18 -21.49 -19.50
CA LEU A 9 -9.23 -22.12 -18.57
C LEU A 9 -8.22 -23.02 -19.30
N LYS A 10 -8.68 -23.81 -20.26
CA LYS A 10 -7.81 -24.68 -21.08
C LYS A 10 -6.72 -23.87 -21.81
N ARG A 11 -7.05 -22.67 -22.28
CA ARG A 11 -6.11 -21.79 -22.99
C ARG A 11 -5.26 -20.96 -22.03
N PHE A 12 -5.82 -20.61 -20.88
CA PHE A 12 -5.20 -19.70 -19.93
C PHE A 12 -4.16 -20.39 -19.05
N ILE A 13 -4.40 -21.65 -18.62
CA ILE A 13 -3.49 -22.36 -17.72
C ILE A 13 -2.39 -23.04 -18.55
N THR A 14 -1.23 -22.38 -18.60
CA THR A 14 -0.01 -22.82 -19.30
C THR A 14 1.11 -23.18 -18.34
N ILE A 15 1.03 -22.74 -17.09
CA ILE A 15 1.99 -23.00 -16.02
C ILE A 15 1.26 -23.75 -14.90
N GLY A 16 1.78 -24.90 -14.48
CA GLY A 16 1.19 -25.71 -13.42
C GLY A 16 -0.14 -26.34 -13.79
N ARG A 17 -0.87 -26.79 -12.78
CA ARG A 17 -2.16 -27.48 -12.94
C ARG A 17 -3.24 -26.88 -12.05
N VAL A 18 -4.44 -26.71 -12.61
CA VAL A 18 -5.61 -26.24 -11.88
C VAL A 18 -6.72 -27.29 -11.96
N THR A 19 -7.23 -27.72 -10.81
CA THR A 19 -8.38 -28.61 -10.68
C THR A 19 -9.61 -27.78 -10.36
N VAL A 20 -10.67 -27.92 -11.17
CA VAL A 20 -11.94 -27.21 -10.98
C VAL A 20 -13.05 -28.20 -10.64
N HIS A 21 -13.70 -27.97 -9.51
CA HIS A 21 -14.93 -28.67 -9.11
C HIS A 21 -16.13 -27.83 -9.52
N TRP A 22 -16.92 -28.35 -10.46
CA TRP A 22 -18.06 -27.66 -11.05
C TRP A 22 -19.35 -27.85 -10.26
N PRO A 23 -20.34 -26.94 -10.42
CA PRO A 23 -21.63 -27.05 -9.73
C PRO A 23 -22.44 -28.32 -10.09
N ASP A 24 -22.16 -28.91 -11.25
CA ASP A 24 -22.81 -30.15 -11.73
C ASP A 24 -22.15 -31.44 -11.17
N GLY A 25 -21.18 -31.29 -10.25
CA GLY A 25 -20.44 -32.42 -9.64
C GLY A 25 -19.25 -32.91 -10.46
N ARG A 26 -19.05 -32.42 -11.68
CA ARG A 26 -17.88 -32.77 -12.49
C ARG A 26 -16.61 -32.15 -11.94
N THR A 27 -15.50 -32.84 -12.15
CA THR A 27 -14.16 -32.31 -11.85
C THR A 27 -13.33 -32.32 -13.12
N THR A 28 -12.70 -31.19 -13.45
CA THR A 28 -11.85 -31.06 -14.64
C THR A 28 -10.48 -30.49 -14.26
N ARG A 29 -9.43 -30.95 -14.90
CA ARG A 29 -8.05 -30.50 -14.72
C ARG A 29 -7.56 -29.76 -15.96
N TYR A 30 -6.85 -28.63 -15.74
CA TYR A 30 -6.27 -27.78 -16.79
C TYR A 30 -4.78 -27.59 -16.53
N GLY A 31 -3.98 -27.48 -17.57
CA GLY A 31 -2.52 -27.36 -17.53
C GLY A 31 -1.82 -28.71 -17.51
N ALA A 32 -0.50 -28.71 -17.56
CA ALA A 32 0.35 -29.89 -17.51
C ALA A 32 0.63 -30.33 -16.07
N ALA A 33 0.83 -31.65 -15.88
CA ALA A 33 1.41 -32.11 -14.62
C ALA A 33 2.82 -31.52 -14.46
N PRO A 34 3.26 -31.18 -13.25
CA PRO A 34 4.64 -30.73 -13.05
C PRO A 34 5.61 -31.84 -13.47
N ASP A 35 6.63 -31.46 -14.28
CA ASP A 35 7.64 -32.41 -14.80
C ASP A 35 8.56 -33.00 -13.70
N PHE A 36 8.46 -32.49 -12.47
CA PHE A 36 9.23 -32.97 -11.32
C PHE A 36 8.30 -33.34 -10.16
N PRO A 37 8.63 -34.40 -9.38
CA PRO A 37 7.90 -34.70 -8.16
C PRO A 37 7.89 -33.46 -7.27
N THR A 38 6.71 -33.07 -6.83
CA THR A 38 6.49 -31.96 -5.92
C THR A 38 7.47 -32.06 -4.76
N GLN A 39 8.43 -31.13 -4.69
CA GLN A 39 9.13 -30.92 -3.43
C GLN A 39 8.05 -30.70 -2.36
N PRO A 40 8.22 -31.29 -1.15
CA PRO A 40 7.27 -31.08 -0.07
C PRO A 40 7.00 -29.57 0.02
N ALA A 41 5.72 -29.22 0.16
CA ALA A 41 5.28 -27.83 0.20
C ALA A 41 6.29 -27.04 1.07
N PRO A 42 6.95 -26.02 0.53
CA PRO A 42 7.97 -25.31 1.28
C PRO A 42 7.30 -24.79 2.54
N THR A 43 8.02 -24.87 3.63
CA THR A 43 7.63 -24.32 4.93
C THR A 43 7.00 -22.95 4.70
N PRO A 44 5.81 -22.63 5.26
CA PRO A 44 5.14 -21.37 5.01
C PRO A 44 6.11 -20.21 5.24
N GLY A 45 6.57 -19.58 4.17
CA GLY A 45 7.50 -18.46 4.27
C GLY A 45 8.71 -18.46 3.35
N HIS A 46 9.05 -19.56 2.67
CA HIS A 46 10.15 -19.61 1.72
C HIS A 46 9.64 -20.11 0.37
N GLY A 47 9.61 -19.27 -0.59
CA GLY A 47 9.67 -19.25 -2.04
C GLY A 47 9.39 -20.49 -2.91
N GLY A 48 8.75 -21.52 -2.43
CA GLY A 48 8.24 -22.60 -3.26
C GLY A 48 6.82 -22.27 -3.74
N PHE A 49 6.56 -22.46 -5.02
CA PHE A 49 5.27 -22.18 -5.57
C PHE A 49 4.45 -23.49 -5.76
N ALA A 50 3.17 -23.45 -5.40
CA ALA A 50 2.28 -24.59 -5.60
C ALA A 50 2.01 -24.74 -7.11
N GLN A 51 2.40 -25.90 -7.66
CA GLN A 51 2.20 -26.20 -9.08
C GLN A 51 0.87 -26.90 -9.36
N ASP A 52 0.17 -27.35 -8.33
CA ASP A 52 -1.13 -28.00 -8.40
C ASP A 52 -2.07 -27.37 -7.37
N VAL A 53 -3.11 -26.72 -7.86
CA VAL A 53 -4.08 -26.01 -7.04
C VAL A 53 -5.50 -26.39 -7.48
N GLY A 54 -6.48 -26.18 -6.58
CA GLY A 54 -7.87 -26.45 -6.89
C GLY A 54 -8.81 -25.38 -6.38
N PHE A 55 -9.97 -25.28 -7.02
CA PHE A 55 -11.08 -24.49 -6.52
C PHE A 55 -12.43 -25.11 -6.90
N GLN A 56 -13.44 -24.79 -6.11
CA GLN A 56 -14.82 -25.19 -6.34
C GLN A 56 -15.68 -23.98 -6.69
N ILE A 57 -16.49 -24.10 -7.73
CA ILE A 57 -17.58 -23.15 -8.02
C ILE A 57 -18.88 -23.80 -7.56
N ARG A 58 -19.59 -23.18 -6.62
CA ARG A 58 -20.76 -23.76 -5.97
C ARG A 58 -22.06 -23.61 -6.73
N ASP A 59 -22.15 -22.65 -7.64
CA ASP A 59 -23.37 -22.38 -8.41
C ASP A 59 -23.09 -21.92 -9.85
N ALA A 60 -24.02 -22.23 -10.77
CA ALA A 60 -23.92 -21.91 -12.19
C ALA A 60 -24.08 -20.40 -12.49
N ARG A 61 -24.73 -19.62 -11.60
CA ARG A 61 -24.88 -18.18 -11.76
C ARG A 61 -23.51 -17.49 -11.64
N THR A 62 -22.66 -17.97 -10.73
CA THR A 62 -21.30 -17.48 -10.55
C THR A 62 -20.46 -17.59 -11.81
N ILE A 63 -20.58 -18.69 -12.58
CA ILE A 63 -19.89 -18.86 -13.87
C ILE A 63 -20.29 -17.73 -14.84
N ARG A 64 -21.58 -17.40 -14.89
CA ARG A 64 -22.06 -16.33 -15.76
C ARG A 64 -21.45 -14.97 -15.38
N HIS A 65 -21.45 -14.63 -14.10
CA HIS A 65 -20.90 -13.36 -13.63
C HIS A 65 -19.41 -13.26 -13.92
N ILE A 66 -18.64 -14.33 -13.69
CA ILE A 66 -17.19 -14.37 -14.00
C ILE A 66 -16.92 -14.16 -15.49
N LEU A 67 -17.75 -14.71 -16.38
CA LEU A 67 -17.60 -14.51 -17.82
C LEU A 67 -17.86 -13.07 -18.27
N PHE A 68 -18.85 -12.38 -17.65
CA PHE A 68 -19.22 -11.03 -18.03
C PHE A 68 -18.35 -9.94 -17.38
N ASP A 69 -18.00 -10.11 -16.10
CA ASP A 69 -17.17 -9.14 -15.36
C ASP A 69 -16.19 -9.86 -14.40
N PRO A 70 -15.11 -10.45 -14.94
CA PRO A 70 -14.16 -11.23 -14.13
C PRO A 70 -13.48 -10.41 -13.04
N GLU A 71 -13.20 -9.12 -13.29
CA GLU A 71 -12.48 -8.27 -12.32
C GLU A 71 -13.26 -7.97 -11.03
N LEU A 72 -14.59 -7.92 -11.12
CA LEU A 72 -15.45 -7.73 -9.97
C LEU A 72 -15.98 -9.06 -9.43
N ALA A 73 -16.49 -9.91 -10.34
CA ALA A 73 -17.24 -11.12 -9.98
C ALA A 73 -16.37 -12.19 -9.29
N VAL A 74 -15.10 -12.32 -9.66
CA VAL A 74 -14.18 -13.27 -8.99
C VAL A 74 -14.00 -12.88 -7.53
N GLY A 75 -13.74 -11.60 -7.25
CA GLY A 75 -13.58 -11.11 -5.89
C GLY A 75 -14.85 -11.23 -5.05
N GLU A 76 -16.01 -10.92 -5.63
CA GLU A 76 -17.30 -11.09 -4.96
C GLU A 76 -17.63 -12.56 -4.69
N ALA A 77 -17.38 -13.45 -5.64
CA ALA A 77 -17.65 -14.87 -5.48
C ALA A 77 -16.77 -15.52 -4.40
N LEU A 78 -15.52 -15.08 -4.26
CA LEU A 78 -14.63 -15.51 -3.17
C LEU A 78 -15.09 -14.96 -1.82
N ALA A 79 -15.39 -13.67 -1.74
CA ALA A 79 -15.89 -13.06 -0.52
C ALA A 79 -17.19 -13.73 -0.03
N ASP A 80 -18.11 -14.01 -0.95
CA ASP A 80 -19.39 -14.67 -0.65
C ASP A 80 -19.26 -16.20 -0.42
N GLY A 81 -18.07 -16.77 -0.62
CA GLY A 81 -17.85 -18.22 -0.51
C GLY A 81 -18.50 -19.04 -1.64
N ARG A 82 -18.87 -18.42 -2.76
CA ARG A 82 -19.38 -19.10 -3.97
C ARG A 82 -18.26 -19.73 -4.81
N VAL A 83 -17.05 -19.22 -4.67
CA VAL A 83 -15.80 -19.84 -5.11
C VAL A 83 -14.93 -20.07 -3.88
N VAL A 84 -14.41 -21.27 -3.72
CA VAL A 84 -13.55 -21.64 -2.58
C VAL A 84 -12.33 -22.41 -3.06
N PRO A 85 -11.12 -22.15 -2.54
CA PRO A 85 -9.95 -22.98 -2.77
C PRO A 85 -10.18 -24.41 -2.24
N VAL A 86 -9.61 -25.41 -2.92
CA VAL A 86 -9.69 -26.83 -2.54
C VAL A 86 -8.30 -27.43 -2.61
N GLY A 87 -7.83 -27.98 -1.48
CA GLY A 87 -6.51 -28.61 -1.40
C GLY A 87 -5.31 -27.64 -1.49
N CYS A 88 -5.57 -26.33 -1.43
CA CYS A 88 -4.54 -25.29 -1.46
C CYS A 88 -5.01 -24.05 -0.69
N THR A 89 -4.10 -23.12 -0.40
CA THR A 89 -4.48 -21.81 0.17
C THR A 89 -4.98 -20.85 -0.91
N LEU A 90 -5.65 -19.76 -0.49
CA LEU A 90 -6.04 -18.68 -1.40
C LEU A 90 -4.80 -18.04 -2.07
N TYR A 91 -3.70 -17.95 -1.33
CA TYR A 91 -2.43 -17.45 -1.85
C TYR A 91 -1.89 -18.32 -2.99
N ASP A 92 -1.83 -19.65 -2.79
CA ASP A 92 -1.34 -20.59 -3.79
C ASP A 92 -2.15 -20.52 -5.09
N LEU A 93 -3.48 -20.48 -4.95
CA LEU A 93 -4.40 -20.35 -6.09
C LEU A 93 -4.14 -19.06 -6.88
N PHE A 94 -4.03 -17.93 -6.18
CA PHE A 94 -3.82 -16.64 -6.84
C PHE A 94 -2.40 -16.47 -7.37
N ASP A 95 -1.36 -17.01 -6.71
CA ASP A 95 0.01 -17.01 -7.23
C ASP A 95 0.09 -17.73 -8.59
N LEU A 96 -0.53 -18.89 -8.70
CA LEU A 96 -0.60 -19.62 -9.97
C LEU A 96 -1.38 -18.84 -11.04
N ILE A 97 -2.52 -18.24 -10.69
CA ILE A 97 -3.34 -17.44 -11.61
C ILE A 97 -2.55 -16.22 -12.12
N VAL A 98 -1.88 -15.48 -11.24
CA VAL A 98 -1.11 -14.27 -11.60
C VAL A 98 0.08 -14.63 -12.49
N ARG A 99 0.77 -15.75 -12.23
CA ARG A 99 1.86 -16.24 -13.10
C ARG A 99 1.36 -16.59 -14.50
N ASN A 100 0.22 -17.28 -14.60
CA ASN A 100 -0.41 -17.58 -15.87
C ASN A 100 -0.88 -16.30 -16.60
N TYR A 101 -1.42 -15.32 -15.88
CA TYR A 101 -1.79 -14.03 -16.44
C TYR A 101 -0.60 -13.31 -17.06
N ARG A 102 0.55 -13.30 -16.39
CA ARG A 102 1.79 -12.71 -16.92
C ARG A 102 2.32 -13.45 -18.15
N ALA A 103 2.36 -14.76 -18.11
CA ALA A 103 2.78 -15.58 -19.25
C ALA A 103 1.93 -15.31 -20.50
N ASN A 104 0.64 -15.02 -20.32
CA ASN A 104 -0.33 -14.79 -21.39
C ASN A 104 -0.59 -13.29 -21.69
N ALA A 105 0.04 -12.34 -20.98
CA ALA A 105 -0.26 -10.89 -21.08
C ALA A 105 -0.08 -10.28 -22.48
N GLY A 106 0.60 -10.98 -23.39
CA GLY A 106 0.74 -10.58 -24.81
C GLY A 106 -0.40 -11.01 -25.73
N VAL A 107 -1.31 -11.90 -25.31
CA VAL A 107 -2.18 -12.69 -26.21
C VAL A 107 -3.62 -12.18 -26.29
N HIS A 108 -4.12 -11.35 -25.35
CA HIS A 108 -5.54 -10.97 -25.33
C HIS A 108 -5.83 -9.55 -25.86
N PRO A 109 -6.39 -9.41 -27.10
CA PRO A 109 -6.77 -8.12 -27.68
C PRO A 109 -7.89 -7.42 -26.89
N VAL A 110 -8.82 -8.16 -26.29
CA VAL A 110 -9.93 -7.62 -25.46
C VAL A 110 -9.40 -6.94 -24.19
N GLY A 111 -8.37 -7.52 -23.56
CA GLY A 111 -7.71 -6.89 -22.40
C GLY A 111 -7.01 -5.57 -22.76
N ARG A 112 -6.42 -5.48 -23.96
CA ARG A 112 -5.80 -4.23 -24.46
C ARG A 112 -6.83 -3.12 -24.68
N LEU A 113 -7.97 -3.45 -25.31
CA LEU A 113 -9.05 -2.47 -25.56
C LEU A 113 -9.66 -1.99 -24.24
N ARG A 114 -9.91 -2.90 -23.30
CA ARG A 114 -10.46 -2.58 -21.99
C ARG A 114 -9.50 -1.70 -21.18
N ASN A 115 -8.19 -1.99 -21.21
CA ASN A 115 -7.15 -1.17 -20.61
C ASN A 115 -7.10 0.24 -21.25
N LEU A 116 -7.29 0.35 -22.55
CA LEU A 116 -7.32 1.64 -23.25
C LEU A 116 -8.54 2.48 -22.83
N LEU A 117 -9.73 1.87 -22.79
CA LEU A 117 -10.96 2.51 -22.32
C LEU A 117 -10.89 2.89 -20.84
N GLY A 118 -10.34 2.02 -19.98
CA GLY A 118 -10.12 2.31 -18.56
C GLY A 118 -9.16 3.47 -18.35
N ARG A 119 -8.12 3.60 -19.18
CA ARG A 119 -7.19 4.74 -19.17
C ARG A 119 -7.89 6.04 -19.61
N ALA A 120 -8.78 6.00 -20.57
CA ALA A 120 -9.53 7.19 -21.03
C ALA A 120 -10.51 7.68 -19.95
N ALA A 121 -11.25 6.76 -19.31
CA ALA A 121 -12.22 7.07 -18.26
C ALA A 121 -11.59 7.43 -16.91
N ARG A 122 -10.30 7.21 -16.74
CA ARG A 122 -9.54 7.32 -15.49
C ARG A 122 -9.67 8.69 -14.81
N ARG A 123 -9.59 9.80 -15.58
CA ARG A 123 -9.72 11.16 -15.04
C ARG A 123 -11.08 11.41 -14.39
N LEU A 124 -12.14 10.83 -14.95
CA LEU A 124 -13.51 10.94 -14.40
C LEU A 124 -13.66 10.13 -13.12
N HIS A 125 -13.14 8.88 -13.10
CA HIS A 125 -13.23 8.02 -11.92
C HIS A 125 -12.39 8.53 -10.74
N GLN A 126 -11.33 9.29 -11.01
CA GLN A 126 -10.39 9.81 -10.01
C GLN A 126 -10.62 11.27 -9.65
N TYR A 127 -11.71 11.87 -10.10
CA TYR A 127 -12.09 13.18 -9.63
C TYR A 127 -12.44 13.13 -8.13
N ASN A 128 -11.57 13.70 -7.29
CA ASN A 128 -11.62 13.61 -5.84
C ASN A 128 -11.62 14.99 -5.16
N PRO A 129 -12.74 15.75 -5.23
CA PRO A 129 -12.87 17.02 -4.52
C PRO A 129 -12.81 16.81 -3.00
N ALA A 130 -12.53 17.86 -2.22
CA ALA A 130 -12.30 17.80 -0.77
C ALA A 130 -13.42 17.08 0.01
N THR A 131 -14.68 17.29 -0.38
CA THR A 131 -15.83 16.63 0.25
C THR A 131 -15.85 15.12 0.00
N ARG A 132 -15.52 14.67 -1.20
CA ARG A 132 -15.44 13.26 -1.56
C ARG A 132 -14.23 12.60 -0.91
N SER A 133 -13.08 13.32 -0.86
CA SER A 133 -11.86 12.85 -0.18
C SER A 133 -12.13 12.54 1.30
N ARG A 134 -12.79 13.44 2.03
CA ARG A 134 -13.20 13.20 3.44
C ARG A 134 -14.06 11.96 3.60
N ARG A 135 -15.07 11.78 2.73
CA ARG A 135 -15.97 10.60 2.77
C ARG A 135 -15.20 9.30 2.46
N ASN A 136 -14.30 9.31 1.47
CA ASN A 136 -13.53 8.15 1.09
C ASN A 136 -12.56 7.73 2.20
N VAL A 137 -11.89 8.71 2.84
CA VAL A 137 -11.01 8.48 4.00
C VAL A 137 -11.82 7.93 5.17
N ALA A 138 -12.97 8.55 5.52
CA ALA A 138 -13.85 8.04 6.57
C ALA A 138 -14.27 6.59 6.29
N HIS A 139 -14.75 6.26 5.08
CA HIS A 139 -15.19 4.91 4.74
C HIS A 139 -14.10 3.85 4.88
N HIS A 140 -12.85 4.20 4.57
CA HIS A 140 -11.74 3.25 4.68
C HIS A 140 -11.24 3.11 6.12
N TYR A 141 -11.19 4.20 6.90
CA TYR A 141 -10.68 4.21 8.27
C TYR A 141 -11.77 4.06 9.35
N ASP A 142 -13.06 4.07 8.98
CA ASP A 142 -14.18 3.67 9.85
C ASP A 142 -14.23 2.15 10.13
N LEU A 143 -13.31 1.37 9.52
CA LEU A 143 -12.98 0.05 10.03
C LEU A 143 -12.40 0.23 11.43
N ASN A 144 -13.08 -0.33 12.43
CA ASN A 144 -12.78 -0.23 13.85
C ASN A 144 -11.26 -0.31 14.10
N GLY A 145 -10.67 0.67 14.79
CA GLY A 145 -9.23 0.72 15.12
C GLY A 145 -8.70 -0.57 15.74
N ARG A 146 -9.59 -1.39 16.36
CA ARG A 146 -9.28 -2.73 16.86
C ARG A 146 -8.86 -3.71 15.76
N LEU A 147 -9.42 -3.61 14.54
CA LEU A 147 -9.00 -4.44 13.42
C LEU A 147 -7.52 -4.21 13.11
N TYR A 148 -7.11 -2.94 13.00
CA TYR A 148 -5.74 -2.58 12.65
C TYR A 148 -4.73 -3.06 13.70
N SER A 149 -5.06 -3.06 14.97
CA SER A 149 -4.19 -3.58 16.04
C SER A 149 -4.01 -5.10 16.00
N LEU A 150 -4.89 -5.85 15.32
CA LEU A 150 -4.80 -7.30 15.20
C LEU A 150 -3.82 -7.76 14.10
N PHE A 151 -3.50 -6.92 13.10
CA PHE A 151 -2.61 -7.35 12.03
C PHE A 151 -1.44 -6.40 11.72
N LEU A 152 -1.51 -5.12 12.11
CA LEU A 152 -0.38 -4.18 11.99
C LEU A 152 0.66 -4.40 13.09
N ASP A 153 1.77 -3.66 13.01
CA ASP A 153 2.74 -3.53 14.08
C ASP A 153 2.16 -2.72 15.27
N ARG A 154 2.85 -2.71 16.39
CA ARG A 154 2.42 -1.99 17.61
C ARG A 154 2.20 -0.50 17.40
N ASP A 155 2.94 0.11 16.45
CA ASP A 155 2.83 1.53 16.09
C ASP A 155 1.72 1.80 15.06
N ARG A 156 1.04 0.74 14.59
CA ARG A 156 -0.05 0.78 13.59
C ARG A 156 0.33 1.48 12.29
N GLN A 157 1.53 1.18 11.78
CA GLN A 157 1.99 1.70 10.51
C GLN A 157 1.31 0.98 9.34
N TYR A 158 0.31 1.60 8.70
CA TYR A 158 -0.40 1.05 7.55
C TYR A 158 0.23 1.53 6.24
N SER A 159 1.52 1.26 6.08
CA SER A 159 2.33 1.61 4.91
C SER A 159 3.53 0.68 4.78
N CYS A 160 4.24 0.73 3.64
CA CYS A 160 5.39 -0.11 3.36
C CYS A 160 6.48 0.04 4.44
N ALA A 161 6.91 -1.07 5.03
CA ALA A 161 8.05 -1.16 5.94
C ALA A 161 9.38 -1.20 5.17
N TYR A 162 10.50 -1.07 5.87
CA TYR A 162 11.84 -1.15 5.30
C TYR A 162 12.61 -2.32 5.91
N PHE A 163 12.87 -3.35 5.12
CA PHE A 163 13.61 -4.56 5.52
C PHE A 163 15.07 -4.44 5.04
N ALA A 164 15.98 -4.11 5.94
CA ALA A 164 17.40 -3.89 5.58
C ALA A 164 18.12 -5.20 5.21
N THR A 165 17.78 -6.30 5.89
CA THR A 165 18.38 -7.63 5.69
C THR A 165 17.40 -8.66 5.14
N GLY A 166 16.08 -8.39 5.27
CA GLY A 166 15.01 -9.30 4.89
C GLY A 166 14.57 -10.28 5.99
N SER A 167 15.19 -10.23 7.16
CA SER A 167 14.90 -11.10 8.31
C SER A 167 14.21 -10.38 9.49
N GLU A 168 14.00 -9.09 9.37
CA GLU A 168 13.41 -8.26 10.42
C GLU A 168 11.97 -8.69 10.73
N THR A 169 11.57 -8.51 11.99
CA THR A 169 10.17 -8.49 12.39
C THR A 169 9.46 -7.29 11.78
N LEU A 170 8.13 -7.32 11.77
CA LEU A 170 7.36 -6.18 11.27
C LEU A 170 7.63 -4.90 12.06
N GLU A 171 7.77 -5.00 13.37
CA GLU A 171 8.09 -3.89 14.27
C GLU A 171 9.44 -3.25 13.94
N GLU A 172 10.47 -4.06 13.78
CA GLU A 172 11.81 -3.60 13.41
C GLU A 172 11.83 -2.96 12.03
N ALA A 173 11.16 -3.59 11.04
CA ALA A 173 11.09 -3.07 9.69
C ALA A 173 10.29 -1.75 9.60
N GLN A 174 9.21 -1.58 10.40
CA GLN A 174 8.45 -0.33 10.47
C GLN A 174 9.23 0.75 11.21
N SER A 175 9.96 0.41 12.26
CA SER A 175 10.90 1.33 12.91
C SER A 175 12.00 1.77 11.94
N ALA A 176 12.63 0.83 11.24
CA ALA A 176 13.66 1.11 10.23
C ALA A 176 13.13 2.02 9.10
N LYS A 177 11.89 1.85 8.66
CA LYS A 177 11.25 2.77 7.70
C LYS A 177 11.23 4.20 8.21
N LYS A 178 10.83 4.42 9.46
CA LYS A 178 10.72 5.78 10.03
C LYS A 178 12.08 6.46 10.12
N HIS A 179 13.11 5.73 10.56
CA HIS A 179 14.48 6.24 10.60
C HIS A 179 15.08 6.45 9.20
N HIS A 180 14.74 5.58 8.23
CA HIS A 180 15.15 5.77 6.83
C HIS A 180 14.56 7.05 6.22
N ILE A 181 13.30 7.33 6.51
CA ILE A 181 12.62 8.58 6.12
C ILE A 181 13.26 9.79 6.83
N ALA A 182 13.51 9.69 8.13
CA ALA A 182 14.16 10.77 8.89
C ALA A 182 15.55 11.10 8.35
N ALA A 183 16.36 10.10 7.97
CA ALA A 183 17.64 10.29 7.31
C ALA A 183 17.48 11.06 5.99
N LYS A 184 16.55 10.66 5.13
CA LYS A 184 16.25 11.36 3.87
C LYS A 184 15.68 12.75 4.05
N LEU A 185 15.01 13.02 5.17
CA LEU A 185 14.58 14.39 5.52
C LEU A 185 15.74 15.25 6.04
N CYS A 186 16.97 14.72 6.15
CA CYS A 186 18.11 15.43 6.71
C CYS A 186 17.77 16.05 8.08
N LEU A 187 17.26 15.24 9.02
CA LEU A 187 17.02 15.65 10.40
C LEU A 187 18.33 15.64 11.18
N ASP A 188 19.16 16.64 10.96
CA ASP A 188 20.55 16.72 11.44
C ASP A 188 20.70 17.48 12.76
N ARG A 189 19.65 18.17 13.22
CA ARG A 189 19.60 18.94 14.48
C ARG A 189 18.19 18.96 15.07
N PRO A 190 18.07 19.12 16.39
CA PRO A 190 16.77 19.29 17.06
C PRO A 190 16.12 20.62 16.69
N GLY A 191 14.84 20.75 16.98
CA GLY A 191 14.04 21.97 16.81
C GLY A 191 13.56 22.24 15.38
N LEU A 192 13.95 21.41 14.38
CA LEU A 192 13.41 21.51 13.03
C LEU A 192 11.89 21.34 13.04
N HIS A 193 11.20 22.20 12.28
CA HIS A 193 9.75 22.14 12.18
C HIS A 193 9.32 21.24 11.02
N VAL A 194 8.63 20.15 11.33
CA VAL A 194 8.20 19.12 10.37
C VAL A 194 6.69 19.18 10.18
N LEU A 195 6.22 19.09 8.94
CA LEU A 195 4.82 18.82 8.59
C LEU A 195 4.69 17.36 8.17
N ASP A 196 3.77 16.62 8.80
CA ASP A 196 3.39 15.24 8.41
C ASP A 196 2.00 15.26 7.77
N ILE A 197 1.97 15.11 6.42
CA ILE A 197 0.73 15.16 5.63
C ILE A 197 0.13 13.76 5.53
N GLY A 198 -1.01 13.55 6.19
CA GLY A 198 -1.63 12.23 6.33
C GLY A 198 -1.00 11.44 7.48
N CYS A 199 -0.90 12.05 8.64
CA CYS A 199 -0.15 11.54 9.79
C CYS A 199 -0.68 10.23 10.40
N GLY A 200 -1.85 9.74 9.96
CA GLY A 200 -2.46 8.53 10.49
C GLY A 200 -2.63 8.61 12.02
N TRP A 201 -2.26 7.54 12.73
CA TRP A 201 -2.29 7.48 14.19
C TRP A 201 -1.07 8.13 14.86
N GLY A 202 -0.32 8.97 14.15
CA GLY A 202 0.75 9.80 14.67
C GLY A 202 2.12 9.16 14.82
N GLY A 203 2.29 7.88 14.48
CA GLY A 203 3.53 7.15 14.77
C GLY A 203 4.78 7.73 14.11
N MET A 204 4.69 8.29 12.89
CA MET A 204 5.82 9.00 12.26
C MET A 204 6.14 10.27 13.05
N ALA A 205 5.14 11.11 13.32
CA ALA A 205 5.32 12.37 14.04
C ALA A 205 5.94 12.17 15.43
N LEU A 206 5.45 11.17 16.18
CA LEU A 206 5.99 10.82 17.51
C LEU A 206 7.45 10.36 17.41
N THR A 207 7.79 9.54 16.43
CA THR A 207 9.19 9.10 16.20
C THR A 207 10.11 10.28 15.87
N LEU A 208 9.68 11.19 15.00
CA LEU A 208 10.49 12.37 14.64
C LEU A 208 10.69 13.32 15.83
N ALA A 209 9.67 13.47 16.69
CA ALA A 209 9.78 14.29 17.88
C ALA A 209 10.68 13.65 18.94
N ARG A 210 10.43 12.39 19.29
CA ARG A 210 11.14 11.68 20.35
C ARG A 210 12.61 11.43 20.02
N ASP A 211 12.89 10.94 18.81
CA ASP A 211 14.22 10.42 18.46
C ASP A 211 15.10 11.48 17.80
N TYR A 212 14.52 12.56 17.26
CA TYR A 212 15.26 13.64 16.56
C TYR A 212 15.01 15.04 17.15
N GLY A 213 14.17 15.17 18.19
CA GLY A 213 13.86 16.45 18.80
C GLY A 213 13.13 17.43 17.86
N ALA A 214 12.46 16.92 16.82
CA ALA A 214 11.73 17.75 15.87
C ALA A 214 10.43 18.29 16.48
N ARG A 215 10.02 19.50 16.09
CA ARG A 215 8.66 20.00 16.34
C ARG A 215 7.78 19.58 15.18
N VAL A 216 6.75 18.78 15.44
CA VAL A 216 5.95 18.17 14.37
C VAL A 216 4.52 18.69 14.39
N THR A 217 4.02 19.09 13.22
CA THR A 217 2.59 19.31 12.97
C THR A 217 2.09 18.19 12.06
N GLY A 218 1.25 17.31 12.59
CA GLY A 218 0.59 16.26 11.81
C GLY A 218 -0.80 16.70 11.38
N ILE A 219 -1.16 16.44 10.12
CA ILE A 219 -2.51 16.71 9.60
C ILE A 219 -3.16 15.44 9.08
N THR A 220 -4.45 15.27 9.37
CA THR A 220 -5.28 14.15 8.90
C THR A 220 -6.69 14.60 8.57
N LEU A 221 -7.43 13.80 7.79
CA LEU A 221 -8.86 14.00 7.52
C LEU A 221 -9.76 13.08 8.38
N SER A 222 -9.18 12.17 9.18
CA SER A 222 -9.91 11.26 10.06
C SER A 222 -9.95 11.78 11.49
N SER A 223 -11.16 11.99 12.02
CA SER A 223 -11.35 12.39 13.42
C SER A 223 -10.94 11.29 14.40
N GLU A 224 -11.12 10.02 14.05
CA GLU A 224 -10.69 8.88 14.85
C GLU A 224 -9.15 8.84 14.97
N GLN A 225 -8.45 8.96 13.85
CA GLN A 225 -6.98 9.02 13.85
C GLN A 225 -6.46 10.22 14.65
N LEU A 226 -7.09 11.39 14.49
CA LEU A 226 -6.74 12.59 15.24
C LEU A 226 -6.87 12.39 16.75
N PHE A 227 -8.02 11.84 17.17
CA PHE A 227 -8.28 11.58 18.61
C PHE A 227 -7.20 10.68 19.20
N GLU A 228 -6.90 9.59 18.52
CA GLU A 228 -5.93 8.64 18.99
C GLU A 228 -4.48 9.14 18.92
N ALA A 229 -4.12 9.86 17.87
CA ALA A 229 -2.79 10.48 17.76
C ALA A 229 -2.53 11.47 18.89
N ARG A 230 -3.52 12.27 19.28
CA ARG A 230 -3.43 13.16 20.46
C ARG A 230 -3.30 12.40 21.76
N ALA A 231 -4.10 11.34 21.96
CA ALA A 231 -4.01 10.51 23.17
C ALA A 231 -2.61 9.87 23.30
N ARG A 232 -2.04 9.38 22.21
CA ARG A 232 -0.67 8.84 22.17
C ARG A 232 0.38 9.91 22.51
N THR A 233 0.23 11.12 21.95
CA THR A 233 1.15 12.24 22.25
C THR A 233 1.18 12.53 23.74
N ALA A 234 0.01 12.66 24.37
CA ALA A 234 -0.10 12.89 25.80
C ALA A 234 0.50 11.75 26.62
N SER A 235 0.26 10.49 26.22
CA SER A 235 0.80 9.31 26.93
C SER A 235 2.32 9.20 26.85
N GLU A 236 2.95 9.73 25.78
CA GLU A 236 4.40 9.77 25.59
C GLU A 236 5.03 11.08 26.12
N GLY A 237 4.23 12.04 26.63
CA GLY A 237 4.73 13.33 27.15
C GLY A 237 5.30 14.26 26.08
N LEU A 238 4.86 14.10 24.81
CA LEU A 238 5.37 14.81 23.64
C LEU A 238 4.52 16.01 23.22
N ASP A 239 3.53 16.44 24.04
CA ASP A 239 2.63 17.56 23.71
C ASP A 239 3.35 18.88 23.44
N HIS A 240 4.53 19.05 24.00
CA HIS A 240 5.36 20.25 23.79
C HIS A 240 6.08 20.27 22.44
N LEU A 241 6.16 19.11 21.74
CA LEU A 241 6.82 18.97 20.42
C LEU A 241 5.83 18.65 19.30
N VAL A 242 4.70 17.97 19.57
CA VAL A 242 3.81 17.44 18.55
C VAL A 242 2.42 18.03 18.67
N THR A 243 1.91 18.51 17.53
CA THR A 243 0.51 18.99 17.42
C THR A 243 -0.17 18.28 16.26
N PHE A 244 -1.42 17.83 16.46
CA PHE A 244 -2.24 17.23 15.40
C PHE A 244 -3.47 18.08 15.09
N GLU A 245 -3.77 18.23 13.79
CA GLU A 245 -4.89 19.03 13.29
C GLU A 245 -5.77 18.24 12.30
N LEU A 246 -7.09 18.44 12.39
CA LEU A 246 -8.04 17.95 11.37
C LEU A 246 -8.03 18.93 10.20
N LEU A 247 -7.14 18.71 9.24
CA LEU A 247 -6.88 19.67 8.18
C LEU A 247 -6.61 18.98 6.84
N ASP A 248 -7.22 19.49 5.77
CA ASP A 248 -6.86 19.16 4.40
C ASP A 248 -5.62 19.96 3.98
N TYR A 249 -4.61 19.31 3.38
CA TYR A 249 -3.40 19.96 2.93
C TYR A 249 -3.67 21.12 1.96
N ARG A 250 -4.79 21.08 1.23
CA ARG A 250 -5.23 22.16 0.31
C ARG A 250 -5.52 23.46 1.03
N ALA A 251 -5.90 23.40 2.30
CA ALA A 251 -6.19 24.57 3.13
C ALA A 251 -4.98 25.08 3.92
N LEU A 252 -3.78 24.47 3.77
CA LEU A 252 -2.57 24.91 4.47
C LEU A 252 -2.21 26.35 4.17
N ALA A 253 -2.26 26.76 2.91
CA ALA A 253 -1.91 28.13 2.50
C ALA A 253 -2.82 29.20 3.12
N ASP A 254 -4.12 28.90 3.23
CA ASP A 254 -5.12 29.84 3.77
C ASP A 254 -5.03 29.94 5.29
N ARG A 255 -4.77 28.82 5.96
CA ARG A 255 -4.71 28.76 7.44
C ARG A 255 -3.37 29.19 8.02
N THR A 256 -2.28 29.02 7.26
CA THR A 256 -0.93 29.30 7.73
C THR A 256 -0.12 30.05 6.67
N PRO A 257 -0.54 31.24 6.21
CA PRO A 257 0.05 31.91 5.05
C PRO A 257 1.53 32.28 5.24
N HIS A 258 1.98 32.45 6.50
CA HIS A 258 3.37 32.78 6.84
C HIS A 258 4.15 31.61 7.45
N ARG A 259 3.53 30.45 7.67
CA ARG A 259 4.18 29.30 8.30
C ARG A 259 4.92 28.48 7.24
N ARG A 260 6.23 28.38 7.40
CA ARG A 260 7.07 27.52 6.59
C ARG A 260 7.59 26.37 7.45
N PHE A 261 7.70 25.20 6.84
CA PHE A 261 8.23 24.00 7.48
C PHE A 261 9.63 23.72 6.95
N ASP A 262 10.56 23.41 7.85
CA ASP A 262 11.91 23.01 7.47
C ASP A 262 11.88 21.67 6.73
N ARG A 263 10.95 20.80 7.13
CA ARG A 263 10.78 19.47 6.54
C ARG A 263 9.30 19.15 6.31
N ILE A 264 9.02 18.41 5.26
CA ILE A 264 7.66 17.90 4.98
C ILE A 264 7.76 16.41 4.67
N VAL A 265 6.89 15.60 5.26
CA VAL A 265 6.76 14.18 4.97
C VAL A 265 5.32 13.82 4.61
N SER A 266 5.15 12.91 3.67
CA SER A 266 3.85 12.31 3.36
C SER A 266 4.05 10.83 3.06
N VAL A 267 3.36 9.95 3.79
CA VAL A 267 3.51 8.49 3.70
C VAL A 267 2.15 7.83 3.47
N GLY A 268 1.96 7.22 2.30
CA GLY A 268 0.74 6.45 1.97
C GLY A 268 -0.55 7.28 1.87
N MET A 269 -0.43 8.60 1.65
CA MET A 269 -1.57 9.50 1.47
C MET A 269 -1.77 9.89 -0.01
N PHE A 270 -0.70 9.92 -0.78
CA PHE A 270 -0.70 10.41 -2.16
C PHE A 270 -1.62 9.61 -3.08
N GLU A 271 -1.83 8.33 -2.78
CA GLU A 271 -2.76 7.42 -3.46
C GLU A 271 -4.22 7.93 -3.40
N HIS A 272 -4.54 8.79 -2.46
CA HIS A 272 -5.86 9.40 -2.27
C HIS A 272 -5.99 10.81 -2.86
N VAL A 273 -4.91 11.38 -3.40
CA VAL A 273 -4.93 12.73 -3.99
C VAL A 273 -5.75 12.77 -5.29
N GLY A 274 -5.60 11.76 -6.15
CA GLY A 274 -6.22 11.68 -7.46
C GLY A 274 -5.43 12.46 -8.52
N ILE A 275 -5.34 11.89 -9.73
CA ILE A 275 -4.46 12.38 -10.81
C ILE A 275 -4.70 13.84 -11.22
N GLY A 276 -5.95 14.31 -11.14
CA GLY A 276 -6.29 15.71 -11.48
C GLY A 276 -5.84 16.74 -10.44
N HIS A 277 -5.25 16.30 -9.31
CA HIS A 277 -4.87 17.15 -8.19
C HIS A 277 -3.37 17.08 -7.84
N PHE A 278 -2.55 16.38 -8.65
CA PHE A 278 -1.13 16.26 -8.37
C PHE A 278 -0.40 17.60 -8.45
N ASP A 279 -0.74 18.48 -9.41
CA ASP A 279 -0.19 19.84 -9.49
C ASP A 279 -0.49 20.61 -8.19
N ALA A 280 -1.74 20.65 -7.78
CA ALA A 280 -2.16 21.34 -6.55
C ALA A 280 -1.47 20.80 -5.29
N PHE A 281 -1.20 19.46 -5.23
CA PHE A 281 -0.47 18.85 -4.14
C PHE A 281 0.98 19.37 -4.07
N PHE A 282 1.73 19.31 -5.17
CA PHE A 282 3.12 19.74 -5.18
C PHE A 282 3.26 21.26 -5.03
N GLU A 283 2.33 22.05 -5.57
CA GLU A 283 2.27 23.49 -5.29
C GLU A 283 2.05 23.78 -3.80
N ALA A 284 1.15 23.04 -3.13
CA ALA A 284 0.93 23.20 -1.69
C ALA A 284 2.18 22.84 -0.88
N VAL A 285 2.86 21.74 -1.23
CA VAL A 285 4.14 21.35 -0.64
C VAL A 285 5.20 22.43 -0.87
N GLY A 286 5.37 22.92 -2.10
CA GLY A 286 6.34 23.95 -2.43
C GLY A 286 6.09 25.28 -1.70
N ARG A 287 4.83 25.69 -1.53
CA ARG A 287 4.47 26.89 -0.76
C ARG A 287 4.73 26.72 0.74
N ALA A 288 4.45 25.54 1.29
CA ALA A 288 4.64 25.27 2.71
C ALA A 288 6.10 24.99 3.11
N LEU A 289 6.95 24.59 2.16
CA LEU A 289 8.35 24.26 2.41
C LEU A 289 9.23 25.51 2.51
N HIS A 290 10.14 25.55 3.51
CA HIS A 290 11.18 26.57 3.63
C HIS A 290 12.08 26.59 2.36
N PRO A 291 12.68 27.72 1.95
CA PRO A 291 13.60 27.77 0.81
C PRO A 291 14.70 26.71 0.84
N ASP A 292 15.30 26.45 2.01
CA ASP A 292 16.33 25.42 2.22
C ASP A 292 15.72 24.12 2.79
N GLY A 293 14.41 23.94 2.64
CA GLY A 293 13.68 22.81 3.19
C GLY A 293 13.78 21.57 2.32
N VAL A 294 13.57 20.41 2.96
CA VAL A 294 13.53 19.08 2.32
C VAL A 294 12.18 18.44 2.55
N ALA A 295 11.57 17.91 1.50
CA ALA A 295 10.35 17.12 1.61
C ALA A 295 10.58 15.66 1.15
N LEU A 296 9.79 14.73 1.67
CA LEU A 296 9.81 13.33 1.26
C LEU A 296 8.39 12.84 0.99
N LEU A 297 8.18 12.34 -0.21
CA LEU A 297 6.97 11.63 -0.61
C LEU A 297 7.24 10.13 -0.66
N HIS A 298 6.49 9.34 0.13
CA HIS A 298 6.50 7.87 0.11
C HIS A 298 5.12 7.39 -0.32
N ALA A 299 5.03 6.77 -1.49
CA ALA A 299 3.76 6.33 -2.04
C ALA A 299 3.89 5.04 -2.87
N ILE A 300 2.76 4.34 -3.00
CA ILE A 300 2.65 3.22 -3.94
C ILE A 300 2.62 3.77 -5.36
N GLY A 301 3.35 3.11 -6.23
CA GLY A 301 3.38 3.44 -7.66
C GLY A 301 3.40 2.23 -8.56
N ARG A 302 3.58 2.49 -9.87
CA ARG A 302 3.66 1.47 -10.91
C ARG A 302 4.90 1.64 -11.77
N THR A 303 5.48 0.51 -12.21
CA THR A 303 6.64 0.48 -13.12
C THR A 303 6.24 0.53 -14.60
N HIS A 304 4.99 0.25 -14.95
CA HIS A 304 4.51 0.09 -16.33
C HIS A 304 3.58 1.22 -16.79
N GLY A 305 3.93 2.46 -16.51
CA GLY A 305 3.14 3.62 -16.92
C GLY A 305 1.73 3.66 -16.28
N ALA A 306 0.90 4.53 -16.83
CA ALA A 306 -0.44 4.78 -16.31
C ALA A 306 -1.36 3.55 -16.39
N GLY A 307 -2.04 3.26 -15.29
CA GLY A 307 -2.98 2.15 -15.17
C GLY A 307 -4.38 2.57 -14.71
N HIS A 308 -5.17 1.59 -14.28
CA HIS A 308 -6.44 1.81 -13.59
C HIS A 308 -6.46 0.97 -12.30
N THR A 309 -7.28 1.36 -11.35
CA THR A 309 -7.53 0.57 -10.13
C THR A 309 -8.60 -0.47 -10.41
N SER A 310 -8.43 -1.70 -9.93
CA SER A 310 -9.42 -2.77 -10.07
C SER A 310 -10.80 -2.29 -9.55
N PRO A 311 -11.92 -2.57 -10.27
CA PRO A 311 -13.27 -2.25 -9.81
C PRO A 311 -13.57 -2.85 -8.43
N TRP A 312 -13.07 -4.04 -8.14
CA TRP A 312 -13.26 -4.68 -6.85
C TRP A 312 -12.54 -3.92 -5.72
N ILE A 313 -11.28 -3.53 -5.91
CA ILE A 313 -10.53 -2.70 -4.95
C ILE A 313 -11.23 -1.36 -4.74
N THR A 314 -11.69 -0.71 -5.83
CA THR A 314 -12.40 0.57 -5.75
C THR A 314 -13.71 0.46 -4.98
N LYS A 315 -14.43 -0.65 -5.13
CA LYS A 315 -15.74 -0.86 -4.49
C LYS A 315 -15.63 -1.21 -3.01
N TYR A 316 -14.66 -2.06 -2.63
CA TYR A 316 -14.64 -2.70 -1.32
C TYR A 316 -13.50 -2.23 -0.39
N ILE A 317 -12.39 -1.74 -0.93
CA ILE A 317 -11.18 -1.47 -0.15
C ILE A 317 -10.81 0.02 -0.18
N PHE A 318 -10.50 0.58 -1.36
CA PHE A 318 -10.01 1.95 -1.52
C PHE A 318 -10.84 2.75 -2.53
N PRO A 319 -12.00 3.29 -2.15
CA PRO A 319 -12.79 4.15 -3.03
C PRO A 319 -11.98 5.37 -3.49
N GLY A 320 -11.81 5.52 -4.81
CA GLY A 320 -11.05 6.61 -5.40
C GLY A 320 -9.53 6.50 -5.29
N GLY A 321 -8.99 5.42 -4.72
CA GLY A 321 -7.56 5.18 -4.63
C GLY A 321 -6.90 4.93 -5.99
N TYR A 322 -5.66 5.41 -6.15
CA TYR A 322 -4.88 5.25 -7.37
C TYR A 322 -3.38 5.13 -7.09
N CYS A 323 -2.75 4.15 -7.71
CA CYS A 323 -1.30 3.98 -7.69
C CYS A 323 -0.71 4.56 -8.99
N PRO A 324 -0.06 5.75 -8.96
CA PRO A 324 0.45 6.40 -10.16
C PRO A 324 1.74 5.77 -10.67
N ALA A 325 2.05 5.96 -11.94
CA ALA A 325 3.39 5.77 -12.47
C ALA A 325 4.28 6.98 -12.16
N LEU A 326 5.60 6.80 -12.07
CA LEU A 326 6.54 7.93 -11.90
C LEU A 326 6.40 8.96 -13.03
N SER A 327 6.12 8.51 -14.26
CA SER A 327 5.85 9.38 -15.42
C SER A 327 4.59 10.26 -15.25
N GLU A 328 3.75 10.00 -14.25
CA GLU A 328 2.60 10.84 -13.92
C GLU A 328 2.90 11.75 -12.73
N VAL A 329 3.89 11.41 -11.91
CA VAL A 329 4.26 12.13 -10.68
C VAL A 329 5.35 13.19 -10.94
N LEU A 330 6.36 12.86 -11.74
CA LEU A 330 7.50 13.75 -11.99
C LEU A 330 7.10 15.06 -12.71
N PRO A 331 6.27 15.08 -13.77
CA PRO A 331 5.89 16.31 -14.44
C PRO A 331 5.21 17.36 -13.53
N PRO A 332 4.26 17.00 -12.63
CA PRO A 332 3.76 17.93 -11.61
C PRO A 332 4.83 18.47 -10.64
N ILE A 333 5.82 17.65 -10.27
CA ILE A 333 6.95 18.09 -9.43
C ILE A 333 7.74 19.18 -10.17
N GLU A 334 8.12 18.94 -11.43
CA GLU A 334 8.86 19.90 -12.26
C GLU A 334 8.09 21.22 -12.41
N ARG A 335 6.78 21.17 -12.69
CA ARG A 335 5.94 22.36 -12.82
C ARG A 335 5.80 23.16 -11.52
N SER A 336 5.91 22.51 -10.38
CA SER A 336 5.84 23.18 -9.07
C SER A 336 7.12 23.92 -8.67
N GLY A 337 8.20 23.76 -9.46
CA GLY A 337 9.53 24.29 -9.17
C GLY A 337 10.28 23.55 -8.07
N LEU A 338 9.78 22.40 -7.64
CA LEU A 338 10.50 21.50 -6.73
C LEU A 338 11.51 20.66 -7.53
N ILE A 339 12.62 20.34 -6.89
CA ILE A 339 13.72 19.54 -7.44
C ILE A 339 13.65 18.16 -6.79
N ALA A 340 13.56 17.09 -7.58
CA ALA A 340 13.73 15.72 -7.09
C ALA A 340 15.24 15.46 -6.89
N THR A 341 15.67 15.45 -5.63
CA THR A 341 17.10 15.27 -5.27
C THR A 341 17.48 13.80 -5.07
N ASP A 342 16.51 12.93 -4.79
CA ASP A 342 16.67 11.48 -4.70
C ASP A 342 15.37 10.75 -5.03
N ILE A 343 15.47 9.62 -5.74
CA ILE A 343 14.36 8.70 -5.98
C ILE A 343 14.82 7.28 -5.64
N GLU A 344 14.20 6.67 -4.64
CA GLU A 344 14.43 5.28 -4.27
C GLU A 344 13.20 4.43 -4.53
N ILE A 345 13.40 3.26 -5.14
CA ILE A 345 12.33 2.29 -5.40
C ILE A 345 12.44 1.14 -4.41
N LEU A 346 11.47 1.07 -3.52
CA LEU A 346 11.30 -0.02 -2.55
C LEU A 346 10.50 -1.15 -3.18
N ARG A 347 11.15 -2.01 -3.94
CA ARG A 347 10.53 -3.06 -4.76
C ARG A 347 9.66 -4.03 -3.96
N LEU A 348 10.32 -5.01 -3.33
CA LEU A 348 9.65 -6.12 -2.63
C LEU A 348 9.36 -5.84 -1.15
N HIS A 349 9.78 -4.70 -0.62
CA HIS A 349 9.55 -4.34 0.78
C HIS A 349 8.06 -4.37 1.14
N TYR A 350 7.19 -3.90 0.23
CA TYR A 350 5.76 -3.92 0.52
C TYR A 350 5.16 -5.33 0.40
N ALA A 351 5.66 -6.16 -0.50
CA ALA A 351 5.26 -7.57 -0.54
C ALA A 351 5.56 -8.26 0.80
N GLU A 352 6.77 -8.03 1.36
CA GLU A 352 7.14 -8.56 2.68
C GLU A 352 6.30 -7.97 3.80
N THR A 353 6.01 -6.67 3.78
CA THR A 353 5.12 -6.02 4.75
C THR A 353 3.73 -6.67 4.73
N ILE A 354 3.13 -6.82 3.54
CA ILE A 354 1.80 -7.42 3.38
C ILE A 354 1.81 -8.90 3.76
N ARG A 355 2.89 -9.63 3.51
CA ARG A 355 3.07 -11.00 3.99
C ARG A 355 2.99 -11.09 5.53
N HIS A 356 3.63 -10.17 6.25
CA HIS A 356 3.50 -10.08 7.71
C HIS A 356 2.07 -9.76 8.14
N TRP A 357 1.40 -8.80 7.49
CA TRP A 357 0.00 -8.48 7.77
C TRP A 357 -0.93 -9.68 7.54
N ARG A 358 -0.77 -10.37 6.40
CA ARG A 358 -1.56 -11.56 6.06
C ARG A 358 -1.41 -12.68 7.09
N ARG A 359 -0.17 -12.93 7.55
CA ARG A 359 0.08 -13.93 8.60
C ARG A 359 -0.58 -13.57 9.93
N ARG A 360 -0.48 -12.31 10.35
CA ARG A 360 -1.11 -11.82 11.57
C ARG A 360 -2.63 -11.81 11.46
N PHE A 361 -3.16 -11.42 10.30
CA PHE A 361 -4.59 -11.48 10.02
C PHE A 361 -5.12 -12.91 10.12
N ALA A 362 -4.44 -13.88 9.51
CA ALA A 362 -4.81 -15.29 9.57
C ALA A 362 -4.75 -15.85 11.01
N ALA A 363 -3.72 -15.47 11.79
CA ALA A 363 -3.59 -15.87 13.19
C ALA A 363 -4.70 -15.29 14.09
N ASN A 364 -5.30 -14.16 13.72
CA ASN A 364 -6.37 -13.51 14.49
C ASN A 364 -7.75 -13.62 13.81
N ARG A 365 -7.90 -14.53 12.81
CA ARG A 365 -9.09 -14.62 11.97
C ARG A 365 -10.38 -14.77 12.76
N ASP A 366 -10.40 -15.64 13.78
CA ASP A 366 -11.60 -15.91 14.58
C ASP A 366 -12.01 -14.67 15.40
N THR A 367 -11.03 -13.95 15.96
CA THR A 367 -11.28 -12.68 16.66
C THR A 367 -11.85 -11.64 15.69
N ILE A 368 -11.34 -11.57 14.46
CA ILE A 368 -11.83 -10.65 13.45
C ILE A 368 -13.23 -11.05 12.98
N ALA A 369 -13.50 -12.34 12.80
CA ALA A 369 -14.82 -12.84 12.43
C ALA A 369 -15.87 -12.53 13.52
N ALA A 370 -15.49 -12.51 14.79
CA ALA A 370 -16.37 -12.11 15.90
C ALA A 370 -16.66 -10.60 15.91
N ILE A 371 -15.79 -9.76 15.36
CA ILE A 371 -16.01 -8.31 15.24
C ILE A 371 -16.88 -7.97 14.02
N TYR A 372 -16.70 -8.70 12.92
CA TYR A 372 -17.37 -8.50 11.64
C TYR A 372 -18.21 -9.74 11.27
N ASP A 373 -17.73 -10.52 10.30
CA ASP A 373 -18.26 -11.81 9.86
C ASP A 373 -17.24 -12.57 9.00
N ASP A 374 -17.58 -13.80 8.61
CA ASP A 374 -16.76 -14.63 7.73
C ASP A 374 -16.63 -14.06 6.31
N ARG A 375 -17.65 -13.35 5.81
CA ARG A 375 -17.61 -12.70 4.51
C ARG A 375 -16.53 -11.61 4.49
N PHE A 376 -16.50 -10.79 5.52
CA PHE A 376 -15.45 -9.77 5.71
C PHE A 376 -14.06 -10.41 5.76
N CYS A 377 -13.89 -11.48 6.53
CA CYS A 377 -12.61 -12.17 6.63
C CYS A 377 -12.12 -12.68 5.26
N ARG A 378 -12.97 -13.31 4.46
CA ARG A 378 -12.62 -13.76 3.11
C ARG A 378 -12.30 -12.58 2.18
N MET A 379 -13.07 -11.50 2.27
CA MET A 379 -12.84 -10.29 1.49
C MET A 379 -11.48 -9.64 1.82
N PHE A 380 -11.16 -9.50 3.11
CA PHE A 380 -9.94 -8.85 3.56
C PHE A 380 -8.70 -9.74 3.30
N GLU A 381 -8.82 -11.05 3.47
CA GLU A 381 -7.78 -12.01 3.09
C GLU A 381 -7.47 -11.92 1.59
N LEU A 382 -8.51 -11.87 0.73
CA LEU A 382 -8.33 -11.69 -0.70
C LEU A 382 -7.60 -10.39 -1.03
N TYR A 383 -7.97 -9.28 -0.35
CA TYR A 383 -7.27 -8.01 -0.51
C TYR A 383 -5.77 -8.13 -0.19
N LEU A 384 -5.43 -8.74 0.94
CA LEU A 384 -4.03 -8.91 1.35
C LEU A 384 -3.26 -9.81 0.38
N VAL A 385 -3.85 -10.92 -0.06
CA VAL A 385 -3.26 -11.86 -1.03
C VAL A 385 -3.04 -11.16 -2.38
N ALA A 386 -4.07 -10.53 -2.93
CA ALA A 386 -3.97 -9.85 -4.23
C ALA A 386 -2.94 -8.71 -4.19
N SER A 387 -2.89 -7.96 -3.08
CA SER A 387 -1.92 -6.89 -2.91
C SER A 387 -0.49 -7.42 -2.81
N GLU A 388 -0.21 -8.46 -2.00
CA GLU A 388 1.12 -9.07 -1.93
C GLU A 388 1.60 -9.53 -3.31
N LEU A 389 0.74 -10.21 -4.07
CA LEU A 389 1.08 -10.73 -5.40
C LEU A 389 1.28 -9.62 -6.44
N ALA A 390 0.55 -8.50 -6.33
CA ALA A 390 0.74 -7.34 -7.18
C ALA A 390 2.16 -6.75 -7.05
N PHE A 391 2.73 -6.73 -5.83
CA PHE A 391 4.12 -6.31 -5.61
C PHE A 391 5.13 -7.39 -5.99
N ARG A 392 4.80 -8.69 -5.87
CA ARG A 392 5.73 -9.78 -6.24
C ARG A 392 5.81 -10.01 -7.73
N HIS A 393 4.70 -9.97 -8.41
CA HIS A 393 4.61 -10.46 -9.80
C HIS A 393 4.14 -9.42 -10.80
N GLU A 394 3.51 -8.34 -10.35
CA GLU A 394 2.99 -7.32 -11.26
C GLU A 394 3.86 -6.04 -11.24
N SER A 395 3.27 -4.93 -11.59
CA SER A 395 3.97 -3.66 -11.76
C SER A 395 3.97 -2.77 -10.53
N HIS A 396 3.48 -3.25 -9.39
CA HIS A 396 3.42 -2.41 -8.20
C HIS A 396 4.80 -2.26 -7.54
N MET A 397 5.08 -1.05 -7.09
CA MET A 397 6.27 -0.67 -6.35
C MET A 397 5.92 0.37 -5.29
N VAL A 398 6.82 0.65 -4.39
CA VAL A 398 6.78 1.87 -3.59
C VAL A 398 7.95 2.74 -4.02
N PHE A 399 7.71 4.03 -4.16
CA PHE A 399 8.77 5.01 -4.35
C PHE A 399 8.87 5.96 -3.17
N GLN A 400 10.09 6.38 -2.88
CA GLN A 400 10.39 7.52 -2.03
C GLN A 400 11.05 8.60 -2.88
N ILE A 401 10.42 9.77 -3.00
CA ILE A 401 10.96 10.92 -3.72
C ILE A 401 11.33 11.99 -2.70
N GLN A 402 12.62 12.29 -2.62
CA GLN A 402 13.12 13.45 -1.86
C GLN A 402 13.03 14.68 -2.74
N LEU A 403 12.49 15.76 -2.18
CA LEU A 403 12.20 17.01 -2.88
C LEU A 403 12.84 18.19 -2.14
N ALA A 404 13.34 19.14 -2.88
CA ALA A 404 13.89 20.37 -2.33
C ALA A 404 13.51 21.58 -3.20
N ARG A 405 13.67 22.80 -2.66
CA ARG A 405 13.54 24.05 -3.43
C ARG A 405 14.89 24.58 -3.92
N SER A 406 15.99 24.12 -3.29
CA SER A 406 17.35 24.51 -3.62
C SER A 406 18.21 23.28 -3.89
N GLN A 407 19.14 23.38 -4.83
CA GLN A 407 20.15 22.34 -5.12
C GLN A 407 21.07 22.06 -3.94
N THR A 408 21.21 23.01 -3.02
CA THR A 408 22.10 22.92 -1.85
C THR A 408 21.38 22.46 -0.58
N ALA A 409 20.06 22.17 -0.64
CA ALA A 409 19.29 21.78 0.53
C ALA A 409 19.63 20.38 1.06
N THR A 410 20.26 19.56 0.23
CA THR A 410 20.68 18.19 0.59
C THR A 410 22.18 18.02 0.37
N PRO A 411 22.87 17.08 1.10
CA PRO A 411 24.26 16.76 0.85
C PRO A 411 24.53 16.30 -0.60
N LEU A 412 25.74 16.53 -1.09
CA LEU A 412 26.14 16.23 -2.47
C LEU A 412 26.05 14.73 -2.82
N THR A 413 26.37 13.84 -1.88
CA THR A 413 26.32 12.39 -2.06
C THR A 413 25.21 11.77 -1.20
N ARG A 414 24.78 10.54 -1.53
CA ARG A 414 23.75 9.80 -0.78
C ARG A 414 24.26 9.15 0.51
N ASP A 415 25.55 9.24 0.82
CA ASP A 415 26.20 8.53 1.94
C ASP A 415 25.68 8.99 3.31
N TYR A 416 25.08 10.16 3.40
CA TYR A 416 24.42 10.63 4.61
C TYR A 416 23.24 9.76 5.04
N ILE A 417 22.54 9.08 4.10
CA ILE A 417 21.38 8.25 4.40
C ILE A 417 21.76 7.02 5.26
N PRO A 418 22.72 6.15 4.86
CA PRO A 418 23.17 5.06 5.72
C PRO A 418 23.88 5.56 6.99
N SER A 419 24.67 6.63 6.92
CA SER A 419 25.39 7.19 8.06
C SER A 419 24.48 7.74 9.16
N ALA A 420 23.35 8.35 8.81
CA ALA A 420 22.36 8.86 9.77
C ALA A 420 21.64 7.72 10.50
N LYS A 421 21.41 6.58 9.85
CA LYS A 421 20.81 5.39 10.48
C LYS A 421 21.69 4.84 11.62
N HIS A 422 23.00 4.86 11.48
CA HIS A 422 23.93 4.42 12.52
C HIS A 422 23.91 5.35 13.74
N ARG A 423 23.77 6.66 13.55
CA ARG A 423 23.72 7.63 14.67
C ARG A 423 22.48 7.46 15.54
N ALA A 424 21.31 7.20 14.95
CA ALA A 424 20.05 7.00 15.70
C ALA A 424 20.10 5.75 16.60
N VAL A 425 20.78 4.69 16.19
CA VAL A 425 20.94 3.45 16.97
C VAL A 425 21.86 3.66 18.20
N PHE A 426 22.87 4.52 18.09
CA PHE A 426 23.79 4.79 19.22
C PHE A 426 23.16 5.70 20.30
N SER A 427 22.24 6.62 19.96
CA SER A 427 21.60 7.48 20.96
C SER A 427 20.62 6.73 21.86
N THR A 428 20.02 5.64 21.38
CA THR A 428 19.09 4.80 22.17
C THR A 428 19.80 3.87 23.16
N THR A 429 21.08 3.54 22.92
CA THR A 429 21.88 2.69 23.82
C THR A 429 22.59 3.47 24.93
N GLU A 430 22.83 4.77 24.77
CA GLU A 430 23.41 5.59 25.86
C GLU A 430 22.39 6.04 26.92
N ASN A 431 21.12 6.23 26.54
CA ASN A 431 20.04 6.60 27.49
C ASN A 431 19.51 5.44 28.35
N SER A 432 19.96 4.21 28.15
CA SER A 432 19.61 3.06 28.99
C SER A 432 20.62 2.77 30.12
N ARG A 433 21.58 3.68 30.36
CA ARG A 433 22.63 3.53 31.41
C ARG A 433 22.65 4.63 32.47
N PHE A 434 21.51 5.33 32.68
CA PHE A 434 21.34 6.24 33.81
C PHE A 434 20.05 5.96 34.57
#